data_ef485618c8d2081eabc09b942b134d37
#
_entry.id   ef485618c8d2081eabc09b942b134d37
#
_cell.length_a   1.000
_cell.length_b   1.000
_cell.length_c   1.000
_cell.angle_alpha   90.00
_cell.angle_beta   90.00
_cell.angle_gamma   90.00
#
_symmetry.space_group_name_H-M   'P 1'
#
loop_
_entity.id
_entity.type
_entity.pdbx_description
1 polymer ?
#
loop_
_entity_poly.entity_id
_entity_poly.type
_entity_poly.pdbx_seq_one_letter_code
_entity_poly.pdbx_strand_id
1 'polypeptide(L)'
;MLKSEEVRRQVAQRLRELLPRARGWQESTDSKVGGQVVDLMARFQLAGQDHTLVVEVTPLGQPRQIRAAVTRLNDIRRELPGAYPVAGAVYIGPQSARILKSNNFGFVDLSGNCYLALENAFIEKEGKRNVRPSTRPLRSLFAPRATRVIRVLLVEPERAWRLEELGRAAEVSLGHSHNVIKRLEELAWVERDDSQRFRLSKPADLLEGWCESYTYRANERVSYLAPERVTRKFMGEVARVAGAEGRRYAFTLNAGAALLAPSLRLPAVHCYLEGDPVPVAQALGLRPAAEADGALHFFAPYDLGVFYGAFEKGGLKVVCLPQLYADLVHYESRGREQAEHLRREAMGY
;
A
#
# COMPACT_ATOMS: atom_id res chain seq x y z
N MET A 1 5.51 12.38 21.39
CA MET A 1 5.74 13.03 20.07
C MET A 1 6.74 14.17 20.30
N LEU A 2 7.79 14.29 19.50
CA LEU A 2 8.72 15.42 19.61
C LEU A 2 7.97 16.72 19.27
N LYS A 3 8.32 17.82 19.96
CA LYS A 3 7.83 19.15 19.58
C LYS A 3 8.47 19.55 18.24
N SER A 4 7.78 20.32 17.41
CA SER A 4 8.28 20.74 16.08
C SER A 4 9.67 21.38 16.14
N GLU A 5 9.93 22.18 17.17
CA GLU A 5 11.22 22.83 17.39
C GLU A 5 12.36 21.83 17.63
N GLU A 6 12.10 20.76 18.36
CA GLU A 6 13.08 19.71 18.61
C GLU A 6 13.40 18.93 17.32
N VAL A 7 12.38 18.65 16.48
CA VAL A 7 12.59 17.99 15.18
C VAL A 7 13.43 18.90 14.27
N ARG A 8 13.14 20.19 14.22
CA ARG A 8 13.88 21.19 13.45
C ARG A 8 15.35 21.22 13.85
N ARG A 9 15.63 21.29 15.16
CA ARG A 9 17.00 21.27 15.68
C ARG A 9 17.77 20.03 15.28
N GLN A 10 17.16 18.83 15.40
CA GLN A 10 17.78 17.57 15.04
C GLN A 10 17.97 17.45 13.53
N VAL A 11 17.05 17.97 12.71
CA VAL A 11 17.19 18.04 11.24
C VAL A 11 18.38 18.92 10.85
N ALA A 12 18.53 20.11 11.47
CA ALA A 12 19.67 20.98 11.23
C ALA A 12 21.00 20.28 11.56
N GLN A 13 21.07 19.63 12.71
CA GLN A 13 22.25 18.85 13.10
C GLN A 13 22.57 17.74 12.08
N ARG A 14 21.54 16.98 11.61
CA ARG A 14 21.73 15.94 10.60
C ARG A 14 22.25 16.49 9.28
N LEU A 15 21.79 17.64 8.82
CA LEU A 15 22.28 18.27 7.60
C LEU A 15 23.78 18.60 7.72
N ARG A 16 24.22 19.13 8.87
CA ARG A 16 25.65 19.37 9.12
C ARG A 16 26.47 18.08 9.10
N GLU A 17 25.99 17.02 9.74
CA GLU A 17 26.66 15.72 9.78
C GLU A 17 26.79 15.08 8.38
N LEU A 18 25.82 15.33 7.49
CA LEU A 18 25.83 14.83 6.11
C LEU A 18 26.81 15.60 5.21
N LEU A 19 27.11 16.85 5.57
CA LEU A 19 27.98 17.75 4.77
C LEU A 19 29.24 18.16 5.57
N PRO A 20 30.11 17.22 5.97
CA PRO A 20 31.24 17.49 6.88
C PRO A 20 32.31 18.37 6.25
N ARG A 21 32.33 18.53 4.92
CA ARG A 21 33.26 19.40 4.19
C ARG A 21 32.71 20.80 3.93
N ALA A 22 31.47 21.08 4.35
CA ALA A 22 30.89 22.41 4.25
C ALA A 22 31.64 23.39 5.18
N ARG A 23 31.96 24.58 4.67
CA ARG A 23 32.61 25.68 5.41
C ARG A 23 31.67 26.88 5.52
N GLY A 24 31.88 27.71 6.51
CA GLY A 24 31.12 28.94 6.69
C GLY A 24 29.62 28.69 6.93
N TRP A 25 29.28 27.60 7.62
CA TRP A 25 27.90 27.20 7.88
C TRP A 25 27.18 28.24 8.74
N GLN A 26 26.11 28.81 8.16
CA GLN A 26 25.23 29.79 8.83
C GLN A 26 23.80 29.28 8.80
N GLU A 27 23.12 29.31 9.92
CA GLU A 27 21.72 28.93 10.05
C GLU A 27 20.85 30.08 10.49
N SER A 28 19.63 30.11 9.96
CA SER A 28 18.56 30.97 10.46
C SER A 28 17.26 30.21 10.48
N THR A 29 16.44 30.46 11.49
CA THR A 29 15.10 29.84 11.63
C THR A 29 14.05 30.94 11.47
N ASP A 30 12.84 30.51 11.07
CA ASP A 30 11.67 31.40 10.94
C ASP A 30 11.95 32.62 10.03
N SER A 31 12.85 32.43 9.04
CA SER A 31 13.24 33.46 8.07
C SER A 31 12.10 33.73 7.10
N LYS A 32 11.85 35.01 6.75
CA LYS A 32 10.82 35.35 5.75
C LYS A 32 11.42 35.41 4.35
N VAL A 33 10.79 34.70 3.41
CA VAL A 33 11.12 34.71 1.97
C VAL A 33 9.80 34.87 1.21
N GLY A 34 9.67 35.95 0.41
CA GLY A 34 8.45 36.19 -0.36
C GLY A 34 7.16 36.23 0.47
N GLY A 35 7.25 36.69 1.72
CA GLY A 35 6.11 36.71 2.65
C GLY A 35 5.82 35.38 3.35
N GLN A 36 6.50 34.27 2.99
CA GLN A 36 6.39 32.98 3.66
C GLN A 36 7.47 32.80 4.73
N VAL A 37 7.15 32.07 5.80
CA VAL A 37 8.09 31.73 6.87
C VAL A 37 8.72 30.38 6.53
N VAL A 38 10.06 30.33 6.50
CA VAL A 38 10.87 29.15 6.29
C VAL A 38 11.31 28.59 7.63
N ASP A 39 11.07 27.32 7.89
CA ASP A 39 11.41 26.69 9.18
C ASP A 39 12.92 26.75 9.48
N LEU A 40 13.77 26.48 8.48
CA LEU A 40 15.22 26.52 8.60
C LEU A 40 15.84 26.89 7.25
N MET A 41 16.76 27.83 7.26
CA MET A 41 17.61 28.17 6.13
C MET A 41 19.08 27.92 6.54
N ALA A 42 19.83 27.23 5.69
CA ALA A 42 21.27 27.00 5.89
C ALA A 42 22.07 27.50 4.68
N ARG A 43 23.10 28.31 4.93
CA ARG A 43 24.05 28.79 3.92
C ARG A 43 25.44 28.28 4.25
N PHE A 44 26.17 27.82 3.25
CA PHE A 44 27.52 27.26 3.41
C PHE A 44 28.25 27.21 2.08
N GLN A 45 29.55 27.04 2.15
CA GLN A 45 30.40 26.74 0.99
C GLN A 45 30.75 25.28 0.95
N LEU A 46 30.63 24.66 -0.23
CA LEU A 46 31.02 23.29 -0.48
C LEU A 46 31.79 23.22 -1.81
N ALA A 47 33.02 22.69 -1.77
CA ALA A 47 33.91 22.63 -2.92
C ALA A 47 34.09 23.98 -3.67
N GLY A 48 34.10 25.08 -2.93
CA GLY A 48 34.31 26.43 -3.48
C GLY A 48 33.02 27.10 -4.02
N GLN A 49 31.87 26.47 -3.93
CA GLN A 49 30.59 27.02 -4.34
C GLN A 49 29.71 27.34 -3.14
N ASP A 50 28.95 28.43 -3.23
CA ASP A 50 27.98 28.84 -2.21
C ASP A 50 26.66 28.07 -2.41
N HIS A 51 26.15 27.50 -1.34
CA HIS A 51 24.88 26.80 -1.33
C HIS A 51 23.92 27.41 -0.32
N THR A 52 22.64 27.43 -0.67
CA THR A 52 21.56 27.80 0.23
C THR A 52 20.55 26.67 0.26
N LEU A 53 20.34 26.06 1.41
CA LEU A 53 19.24 25.12 1.64
C LEU A 53 18.06 25.84 2.27
N VAL A 54 16.88 25.55 1.77
CA VAL A 54 15.61 25.97 2.35
C VAL A 54 14.87 24.74 2.84
N VAL A 55 14.64 24.65 4.14
CA VAL A 55 14.15 23.43 4.78
C VAL A 55 12.78 23.64 5.37
N GLU A 56 11.85 22.83 4.96
CA GLU A 56 10.52 22.72 5.56
C GLU A 56 10.47 21.48 6.44
N VAL A 57 10.11 21.65 7.72
CA VAL A 57 10.12 20.56 8.70
C VAL A 57 8.71 20.10 9.02
N THR A 58 8.44 18.84 8.74
CA THR A 58 7.15 18.20 9.06
C THR A 58 7.30 17.26 10.26
N PRO A 59 6.35 17.21 11.20
CA PRO A 59 6.51 16.39 12.42
C PRO A 59 6.68 14.89 12.15
N LEU A 60 5.98 14.35 11.16
CA LEU A 60 5.91 12.90 10.92
C LEU A 60 6.43 12.46 9.53
N GLY A 61 6.55 13.39 8.56
CA GLY A 61 6.98 13.09 7.19
C GLY A 61 6.00 12.21 6.39
N GLN A 62 4.71 12.23 6.74
CA GLN A 62 3.67 11.50 6.03
C GLN A 62 3.37 12.12 4.66
N PRO A 63 2.90 11.32 3.65
CA PRO A 63 2.69 11.82 2.29
C PRO A 63 1.84 13.08 2.18
N ARG A 64 0.78 13.23 3.01
CA ARG A 64 -0.05 14.45 3.06
C ARG A 64 0.76 15.67 3.51
N GLN A 65 1.57 15.53 4.55
CA GLN A 65 2.42 16.60 5.07
C GLN A 65 3.51 16.96 4.06
N ILE A 66 4.10 15.96 3.44
CA ILE A 66 5.13 16.16 2.41
C ILE A 66 4.57 16.88 1.17
N ARG A 67 3.35 16.54 0.71
CA ARG A 67 2.72 17.30 -0.39
C ARG A 67 2.51 18.79 -0.03
N ALA A 68 2.06 19.06 1.19
CA ALA A 68 1.93 20.45 1.67
C ALA A 68 3.30 21.15 1.73
N ALA A 69 4.34 20.47 2.21
CA ALA A 69 5.71 20.98 2.21
C ALA A 69 6.23 21.26 0.80
N VAL A 70 5.96 20.34 -0.15
CA VAL A 70 6.33 20.53 -1.58
C VAL A 70 5.69 21.79 -2.17
N THR A 71 4.41 22.05 -1.87
CA THR A 71 3.74 23.28 -2.33
C THR A 71 4.46 24.51 -1.79
N ARG A 72 4.68 24.59 -0.48
CA ARG A 72 5.38 25.72 0.15
C ARG A 72 6.81 25.89 -0.34
N LEU A 73 7.56 24.79 -0.46
CA LEU A 73 8.94 24.83 -0.97
C LEU A 73 9.00 25.27 -2.43
N ASN A 74 8.02 24.95 -3.27
CA ASN A 74 7.94 25.45 -4.63
C ASN A 74 7.70 26.96 -4.67
N ASP A 75 6.85 27.50 -3.81
CA ASP A 75 6.61 28.94 -3.72
C ASP A 75 7.88 29.67 -3.27
N ILE A 76 8.56 29.17 -2.23
CA ILE A 76 9.82 29.73 -1.74
C ILE A 76 10.92 29.67 -2.83
N ARG A 77 11.01 28.59 -3.61
CA ARG A 77 11.98 28.44 -4.71
C ARG A 77 11.77 29.48 -5.81
N ARG A 78 10.53 29.92 -6.05
CA ARG A 78 10.25 31.00 -7.02
C ARG A 78 10.79 32.34 -6.55
N GLU A 79 10.70 32.61 -5.24
CA GLU A 79 11.17 33.86 -4.61
C GLU A 79 12.67 33.87 -4.35
N LEU A 80 13.28 32.70 -4.21
CA LEU A 80 14.71 32.54 -3.97
C LEU A 80 15.32 31.54 -4.98
N PRO A 81 15.53 31.97 -6.25
CA PRO A 81 16.15 31.13 -7.26
C PRO A 81 17.57 30.71 -6.83
N GLY A 82 17.93 29.45 -7.01
CA GLY A 82 19.21 28.89 -6.57
C GLY A 82 19.22 28.29 -5.17
N ALA A 83 18.18 28.49 -4.36
CA ALA A 83 18.03 27.73 -3.14
C ALA A 83 17.60 26.30 -3.43
N TYR A 84 18.22 25.32 -2.74
CA TYR A 84 17.89 23.92 -2.85
C TYR A 84 16.85 23.55 -1.79
N PRO A 85 15.64 23.09 -2.22
CA PRO A 85 14.57 22.78 -1.30
C PRO A 85 14.80 21.42 -0.64
N VAL A 86 14.57 21.34 0.66
CA VAL A 86 14.75 20.13 1.48
C VAL A 86 13.54 19.94 2.41
N ALA A 87 13.06 18.71 2.53
CA ALA A 87 12.08 18.35 3.55
C ALA A 87 12.78 17.65 4.72
N GLY A 88 12.46 18.06 5.95
CA GLY A 88 12.94 17.45 7.19
C GLY A 88 11.78 16.79 7.95
N ALA A 89 12.00 15.60 8.54
CA ALA A 89 10.98 14.93 9.35
C ALA A 89 11.57 13.95 10.36
N VAL A 90 10.73 13.42 11.26
CA VAL A 90 11.13 12.27 12.11
C VAL A 90 11.41 11.04 11.28
N TYR A 91 10.57 10.77 10.29
CA TYR A 91 10.75 9.65 9.35
C TYR A 91 10.13 9.98 8.00
N ILE A 92 10.86 9.72 6.92
CA ILE A 92 10.39 9.86 5.55
C ILE A 92 10.37 8.48 4.91
N GLY A 93 9.15 7.92 4.78
CA GLY A 93 8.96 6.61 4.18
C GLY A 93 9.12 6.61 2.65
N PRO A 94 9.17 5.43 2.00
CA PRO A 94 9.43 5.29 0.56
C PRO A 94 8.50 6.12 -0.34
N GLN A 95 7.21 6.21 -0.01
CA GLN A 95 6.25 7.00 -0.77
C GLN A 95 6.53 8.51 -0.66
N SER A 96 6.81 9.00 0.55
CA SER A 96 7.19 10.40 0.79
C SER A 96 8.50 10.76 0.09
N ALA A 97 9.48 9.85 0.12
CA ALA A 97 10.75 10.01 -0.59
C ALA A 97 10.55 10.11 -2.12
N ARG A 98 9.70 9.25 -2.71
CA ARG A 98 9.34 9.33 -4.14
C ARG A 98 8.71 10.68 -4.50
N ILE A 99 7.79 11.20 -3.68
CA ILE A 99 7.17 12.53 -3.90
C ILE A 99 8.23 13.63 -3.92
N LEU A 100 9.18 13.62 -3.01
CA LEU A 100 10.24 14.63 -2.93
C LEU A 100 11.19 14.54 -4.13
N LYS A 101 11.68 13.34 -4.45
CA LYS A 101 12.57 13.11 -5.60
C LYS A 101 11.93 13.51 -6.93
N SER A 102 10.65 13.20 -7.16
CA SER A 102 9.93 13.57 -8.38
C SER A 102 9.75 15.09 -8.55
N ASN A 103 9.91 15.87 -7.47
CA ASN A 103 9.91 17.33 -7.50
C ASN A 103 11.33 17.93 -7.48
N ASN A 104 12.38 17.11 -7.60
CA ASN A 104 13.78 17.51 -7.45
C ASN A 104 14.09 18.19 -6.10
N PHE A 105 13.52 17.66 -5.03
CA PHE A 105 13.73 18.13 -3.66
C PHE A 105 14.57 17.13 -2.86
N GLY A 106 15.42 17.68 -1.99
CA GLY A 106 16.12 16.90 -1.00
C GLY A 106 15.26 16.51 0.18
N PHE A 107 15.74 15.56 0.95
CA PHE A 107 15.16 15.24 2.24
C PHE A 107 16.18 14.71 3.24
N VAL A 108 15.86 14.85 4.51
CA VAL A 108 16.60 14.25 5.63
C VAL A 108 15.63 13.86 6.74
N ASP A 109 15.82 12.67 7.32
CA ASP A 109 15.04 12.23 8.47
C ASP A 109 15.91 11.87 9.67
N LEU A 110 15.27 11.75 10.83
CA LEU A 110 15.95 11.40 12.08
C LEU A 110 16.27 9.90 12.18
N SER A 111 15.75 9.08 11.26
CA SER A 111 16.03 7.65 11.17
C SER A 111 17.30 7.36 10.37
N GLY A 112 17.83 8.37 9.67
CA GLY A 112 19.06 8.27 8.88
C GLY A 112 18.82 8.08 7.38
N ASN A 113 17.58 8.20 6.88
CA ASN A 113 17.33 8.31 5.46
C ASN A 113 17.59 9.74 5.00
N CYS A 114 18.19 9.90 3.84
CA CYS A 114 18.41 11.20 3.23
C CYS A 114 18.59 11.10 1.71
N TYR A 115 18.28 12.19 1.03
CA TYR A 115 18.55 12.41 -0.36
C TYR A 115 18.92 13.89 -0.56
N LEU A 116 20.14 14.17 -0.98
CA LEU A 116 20.62 15.52 -1.31
C LEU A 116 21.35 15.45 -2.65
N ALA A 117 20.86 16.17 -3.65
CA ALA A 117 21.44 16.26 -4.98
C ALA A 117 21.84 17.72 -5.25
N LEU A 118 22.99 18.12 -4.73
CA LEU A 118 23.61 19.42 -4.98
C LEU A 118 24.49 19.32 -6.24
N GLU A 119 24.81 20.46 -6.85
CA GLU A 119 25.63 20.48 -8.09
C GLU A 119 26.95 19.71 -7.95
N ASN A 120 27.58 19.75 -6.79
CA ASN A 120 28.90 19.17 -6.50
C ASN A 120 28.88 18.12 -5.39
N ALA A 121 27.70 17.67 -4.93
CA ALA A 121 27.57 16.62 -3.94
C ALA A 121 26.27 15.84 -4.10
N PHE A 122 26.37 14.51 -4.11
CA PHE A 122 25.21 13.60 -4.13
C PHE A 122 25.28 12.67 -2.93
N ILE A 123 24.22 12.68 -2.12
CA ILE A 123 24.11 11.85 -0.93
C ILE A 123 22.74 11.16 -0.94
N GLU A 124 22.74 9.84 -0.95
CA GLU A 124 21.54 9.04 -0.88
C GLU A 124 21.72 7.91 0.14
N LYS A 125 20.84 7.85 1.10
CA LYS A 125 20.73 6.76 2.10
C LYS A 125 19.25 6.47 2.32
N GLU A 126 18.82 5.28 2.00
CA GLU A 126 17.45 4.82 2.18
C GLU A 126 17.38 3.46 2.88
N GLY A 127 16.18 2.99 3.16
CA GLY A 127 15.93 1.69 3.76
C GLY A 127 16.10 1.64 5.28
N LYS A 128 16.41 2.75 5.96
CA LYS A 128 16.41 2.81 7.42
C LYS A 128 14.97 2.76 7.92
N ARG A 129 14.74 1.91 8.93
CA ARG A 129 13.44 1.78 9.57
C ARG A 129 13.15 2.98 10.47
N ASN A 130 11.88 3.32 10.64
CA ASN A 130 11.47 4.36 11.57
C ASN A 130 11.92 4.02 13.01
N VAL A 131 12.87 4.78 13.54
CA VAL A 131 13.37 4.60 14.92
C VAL A 131 12.39 5.11 15.99
N ARG A 132 11.35 5.85 15.57
CA ARG A 132 10.29 6.37 16.43
C ARG A 132 8.92 6.11 15.80
N PRO A 133 8.53 4.83 15.64
CA PRO A 133 7.23 4.52 15.04
C PRO A 133 6.13 5.18 15.88
N SER A 134 5.16 5.81 15.20
CA SER A 134 3.93 6.20 15.88
C SER A 134 3.31 4.96 16.49
N THR A 135 2.64 5.09 17.64
CA THR A 135 2.09 3.99 18.45
C THR A 135 1.13 3.02 17.72
N ARG A 136 0.86 3.25 16.43
CA ARG A 136 0.10 2.35 15.56
C ARG A 136 0.80 2.19 14.22
N PRO A 137 1.59 1.13 14.03
CA PRO A 137 2.27 0.84 12.76
C PRO A 137 1.27 0.63 11.60
N LEU A 138 1.72 0.88 10.36
CA LEU A 138 0.97 0.57 9.12
C LEU A 138 0.43 -0.87 9.09
N ARG A 139 1.08 -1.80 9.77
CA ARG A 139 0.60 -3.17 9.95
C ARG A 139 -0.83 -3.26 10.53
N SER A 140 -1.26 -2.30 11.34
CA SER A 140 -2.65 -2.27 11.84
C SER A 140 -3.66 -1.84 10.78
N LEU A 141 -3.22 -1.07 9.75
CA LEU A 141 -4.07 -0.69 8.61
C LEU A 141 -4.39 -1.91 7.73
N PHE A 142 -3.46 -2.86 7.62
CA PHE A 142 -3.62 -4.08 6.82
C PHE A 142 -3.91 -5.32 7.69
N ALA A 143 -4.36 -5.12 8.93
CA ALA A 143 -4.88 -6.20 9.75
C ALA A 143 -6.19 -6.78 9.14
N PRO A 144 -6.54 -8.05 9.37
CA PRO A 144 -7.67 -8.72 8.70
C PRO A 144 -8.96 -7.92 8.66
N ARG A 145 -9.42 -7.38 9.80
CA ARG A 145 -10.66 -6.56 9.82
C ARG A 145 -10.51 -5.21 9.11
N ALA A 146 -9.33 -4.60 9.12
CA ALA A 146 -9.10 -3.34 8.41
C ALA A 146 -9.08 -3.55 6.89
N THR A 147 -8.55 -4.69 6.43
CA THR A 147 -8.54 -5.04 4.99
C THR A 147 -9.94 -5.26 4.42
N ARG A 148 -10.96 -5.48 5.24
CA ARG A 148 -12.36 -5.47 4.77
C ARG A 148 -12.74 -4.10 4.22
N VAL A 149 -12.43 -3.02 4.96
CA VAL A 149 -12.66 -1.63 4.52
C VAL A 149 -11.85 -1.32 3.26
N ILE A 150 -10.58 -1.70 3.25
CA ILE A 150 -9.69 -1.51 2.10
C ILE A 150 -10.25 -2.20 0.85
N ARG A 151 -10.73 -3.42 0.99
CA ARG A 151 -11.31 -4.19 -0.12
C ARG A 151 -12.56 -3.52 -0.68
N VAL A 152 -13.45 -3.01 0.18
CA VAL A 152 -14.64 -2.25 -0.24
C VAL A 152 -14.23 -1.04 -1.08
N LEU A 153 -13.26 -0.25 -0.60
CA LEU A 153 -12.78 0.94 -1.31
C LEU A 153 -12.13 0.59 -2.66
N LEU A 154 -11.36 -0.49 -2.73
CA LEU A 154 -10.68 -0.92 -3.96
C LEU A 154 -11.63 -1.57 -4.98
N VAL A 155 -12.72 -2.18 -4.55
CA VAL A 155 -13.74 -2.76 -5.44
C VAL A 155 -14.57 -1.66 -6.10
N GLU A 156 -14.85 -0.58 -5.38
CA GLU A 156 -15.64 0.56 -5.87
C GLU A 156 -14.85 1.89 -5.69
N PRO A 157 -13.71 2.07 -6.39
CA PRO A 157 -12.79 3.19 -6.13
C PRO A 157 -13.38 4.56 -6.41
N GLU A 158 -14.30 4.66 -7.37
CA GLU A 158 -14.96 5.92 -7.75
C GLU A 158 -16.13 6.30 -6.84
N ARG A 159 -16.60 5.37 -6.00
CA ARG A 159 -17.74 5.61 -5.13
C ARG A 159 -17.37 6.50 -3.95
N ALA A 160 -18.18 7.52 -3.72
CA ALA A 160 -18.15 8.33 -2.50
C ALA A 160 -18.99 7.66 -1.39
N TRP A 161 -18.36 7.30 -0.29
CA TRP A 161 -18.94 6.54 0.81
C TRP A 161 -19.26 7.40 2.02
N ARG A 162 -20.41 7.18 2.66
CA ARG A 162 -20.62 7.57 4.04
C ARG A 162 -19.99 6.55 4.98
N LEU A 163 -19.54 6.97 6.14
CA LEU A 163 -18.81 6.10 7.08
C LEU A 163 -19.66 4.89 7.53
N GLU A 164 -20.96 5.10 7.75
CA GLU A 164 -21.88 4.03 8.14
C GLU A 164 -22.12 3.03 6.99
N GLU A 165 -22.25 3.51 5.76
CA GLU A 165 -22.42 2.67 4.57
C GLU A 165 -21.17 1.80 4.35
N LEU A 166 -19.99 2.41 4.47
CA LEU A 166 -18.71 1.72 4.37
C LEU A 166 -18.54 0.67 5.46
N GLY A 167 -18.89 1.00 6.70
CA GLY A 167 -18.85 0.06 7.83
C GLY A 167 -19.77 -1.14 7.63
N ARG A 168 -20.99 -0.91 7.14
CA ARG A 168 -21.93 -2.00 6.81
C ARG A 168 -21.43 -2.87 5.67
N ALA A 169 -20.94 -2.27 4.58
CA ALA A 169 -20.40 -2.99 3.44
C ALA A 169 -19.17 -3.84 3.82
N ALA A 170 -18.32 -3.31 4.69
CA ALA A 170 -17.12 -4.00 5.19
C ALA A 170 -17.40 -4.96 6.36
N GLU A 171 -18.62 -5.04 6.86
CA GLU A 171 -19.00 -5.83 8.05
C GLU A 171 -18.11 -5.53 9.27
N VAL A 172 -17.87 -4.25 9.54
CA VAL A 172 -17.09 -3.78 10.69
C VAL A 172 -17.83 -2.67 11.45
N SER A 173 -17.43 -2.44 12.70
CA SER A 173 -18.03 -1.37 13.50
C SER A 173 -17.69 0.03 12.93
N LEU A 174 -18.58 0.99 13.19
CA LEU A 174 -18.38 2.39 12.80
C LEU A 174 -17.05 2.95 13.31
N GLY A 175 -16.70 2.67 14.57
CA GLY A 175 -15.43 3.10 15.16
C GLY A 175 -14.22 2.48 14.47
N HIS A 176 -14.32 1.23 14.01
CA HIS A 176 -13.25 0.59 13.26
C HIS A 176 -13.08 1.25 11.87
N SER A 177 -14.18 1.46 11.15
CA SER A 177 -14.20 2.18 9.87
C SER A 177 -13.60 3.58 10.00
N HIS A 178 -13.99 4.32 11.04
CA HIS A 178 -13.44 5.65 11.34
C HIS A 178 -11.92 5.62 11.51
N ASN A 179 -11.39 4.65 12.27
CA ASN A 179 -9.95 4.53 12.49
C ASN A 179 -9.18 4.21 11.20
N VAL A 180 -9.75 3.35 10.35
CA VAL A 180 -9.16 3.01 9.04
C VAL A 180 -9.17 4.22 8.12
N ILE A 181 -10.31 4.89 7.96
CA ILE A 181 -10.45 6.08 7.11
C ILE A 181 -9.53 7.20 7.58
N LYS A 182 -9.51 7.50 8.88
CA LYS A 182 -8.59 8.49 9.44
C LYS A 182 -7.13 8.20 9.05
N ARG A 183 -6.73 6.93 9.08
CA ARG A 183 -5.39 6.55 8.69
C ARG A 183 -5.14 6.70 7.19
N LEU A 184 -6.13 6.40 6.35
CA LEU A 184 -6.05 6.60 4.91
C LEU A 184 -6.01 8.10 4.54
N GLU A 185 -6.75 8.96 5.25
CA GLU A 185 -6.67 10.43 5.12
C GLU A 185 -5.28 10.96 5.49
N GLU A 186 -4.67 10.46 6.58
CA GLU A 186 -3.30 10.82 6.98
C GLU A 186 -2.27 10.47 5.89
N LEU A 187 -2.50 9.37 5.14
CA LEU A 187 -1.68 8.96 4.01
C LEU A 187 -2.05 9.69 2.72
N ALA A 188 -3.12 10.48 2.70
CA ALA A 188 -3.71 11.12 1.52
C ALA A 188 -4.08 10.10 0.42
N TRP A 189 -4.59 8.93 0.83
CA TRP A 189 -5.13 7.92 -0.07
C TRP A 189 -6.64 8.00 -0.21
N VAL A 190 -7.30 8.69 0.72
CA VAL A 190 -8.72 9.00 0.71
C VAL A 190 -8.90 10.50 0.87
N GLU A 191 -9.84 11.06 0.14
CA GLU A 191 -10.26 12.45 0.22
C GLU A 191 -11.71 12.52 0.68
N ARG A 192 -12.04 13.64 1.34
CA ARG A 192 -13.38 13.94 1.80
C ARG A 192 -13.98 15.00 0.90
N ASP A 193 -15.19 14.76 0.38
CA ASP A 193 -15.95 15.77 -0.37
C ASP A 193 -16.68 16.76 0.56
N ASP A 194 -17.30 17.78 -0.03
CA ASP A 194 -18.05 18.82 0.69
C ASP A 194 -19.22 18.24 1.49
N SER A 195 -19.77 17.09 1.08
CA SER A 195 -20.83 16.34 1.75
C SER A 195 -20.33 15.39 2.83
N GLN A 196 -19.06 15.49 3.20
CA GLN A 196 -18.38 14.64 4.19
C GLN A 196 -18.37 13.14 3.82
N ARG A 197 -18.45 12.81 2.53
CA ARG A 197 -18.24 11.45 2.03
C ARG A 197 -16.78 11.21 1.70
N PHE A 198 -16.36 9.97 1.81
CA PHE A 198 -14.99 9.55 1.54
C PHE A 198 -14.90 8.92 0.15
N ARG A 199 -13.93 9.33 -0.63
CA ARG A 199 -13.58 8.73 -1.92
C ARG A 199 -12.11 8.32 -1.91
N LEU A 200 -11.83 7.17 -2.53
CA LEU A 200 -10.47 6.70 -2.73
C LEU A 200 -9.80 7.54 -3.83
N SER A 201 -8.73 8.27 -3.47
CA SER A 201 -8.00 9.15 -4.39
C SER A 201 -6.72 8.52 -4.94
N LYS A 202 -6.23 7.46 -4.29
CA LYS A 202 -4.98 6.77 -4.64
C LYS A 202 -5.14 5.25 -4.61
N PRO A 203 -5.96 4.66 -5.51
CA PRO A 203 -6.23 3.23 -5.51
C PRO A 203 -4.98 2.38 -5.74
N ALA A 204 -4.08 2.80 -6.62
CA ALA A 204 -2.82 2.11 -6.88
C ALA A 204 -1.93 2.05 -5.63
N ASP A 205 -1.75 3.20 -4.94
CA ASP A 205 -0.93 3.28 -3.72
C ASP A 205 -1.51 2.43 -2.59
N LEU A 206 -2.85 2.39 -2.46
CA LEU A 206 -3.53 1.57 -1.45
C LEU A 206 -3.37 0.08 -1.73
N LEU A 207 -3.52 -0.33 -2.99
CA LEU A 207 -3.34 -1.72 -3.42
C LEU A 207 -1.90 -2.20 -3.19
N GLU A 208 -0.91 -1.41 -3.58
CA GLU A 208 0.50 -1.71 -3.37
C GLU A 208 0.83 -1.83 -1.88
N GLY A 209 0.38 -0.86 -1.06
CA GLY A 209 0.58 -0.90 0.39
C GLY A 209 -0.08 -2.11 1.05
N TRP A 210 -1.23 -2.55 0.54
CA TRP A 210 -1.86 -3.79 1.02
C TRP A 210 -1.02 -5.00 0.62
N CYS A 211 -0.59 -5.13 -0.63
CA CYS A 211 0.23 -6.24 -1.11
C CYS A 211 1.56 -6.39 -0.36
N GLU A 212 2.21 -5.29 0.06
CA GLU A 212 3.45 -5.35 0.86
C GLU A 212 3.28 -6.10 2.20
N SER A 213 2.08 -6.09 2.76
CA SER A 213 1.77 -6.66 4.08
C SER A 213 0.96 -7.95 4.02
N TYR A 214 0.42 -8.28 2.85
CA TYR A 214 -0.49 -9.40 2.63
C TYR A 214 0.27 -10.64 2.16
N THR A 215 -0.25 -11.81 2.52
CA THR A 215 0.09 -13.08 1.88
C THR A 215 -1.08 -14.06 1.97
N TYR A 216 -1.45 -14.69 0.87
CA TYR A 216 -2.48 -15.74 0.86
C TYR A 216 -2.05 -16.97 1.68
N ARG A 217 -0.74 -17.16 1.88
CA ARG A 217 -0.17 -18.28 2.67
C ARG A 217 -0.52 -18.25 4.16
N ALA A 218 -1.07 -17.12 4.63
CA ALA A 218 -1.60 -17.03 5.99
C ALA A 218 -2.92 -17.80 6.19
N ASN A 219 -3.59 -18.21 5.09
CA ASN A 219 -4.77 -19.05 5.16
C ASN A 219 -4.38 -20.52 5.37
N GLU A 220 -5.16 -21.22 6.16
CA GLU A 220 -5.03 -22.68 6.26
C GLU A 220 -5.35 -23.30 4.92
N ARG A 221 -4.52 -24.25 4.47
CA ARG A 221 -4.65 -24.89 3.18
C ARG A 221 -4.78 -26.39 3.33
N VAL A 222 -5.79 -26.95 2.66
CA VAL A 222 -5.98 -28.39 2.51
C VAL A 222 -5.94 -28.75 1.02
N SER A 223 -5.15 -29.76 0.69
CA SER A 223 -4.85 -30.16 -0.68
C SER A 223 -5.41 -31.54 -1.01
N TYR A 224 -5.89 -31.70 -2.24
CA TYR A 224 -6.47 -32.95 -2.73
C TYR A 224 -5.94 -33.28 -4.13
N LEU A 225 -5.86 -34.58 -4.43
CA LEU A 225 -5.57 -35.03 -5.78
C LEU A 225 -6.79 -34.77 -6.69
N ALA A 226 -6.55 -34.27 -7.89
CA ALA A 226 -7.59 -34.23 -8.92
C ALA A 226 -7.67 -35.54 -9.71
N PRO A 227 -8.85 -35.88 -10.30
CA PRO A 227 -9.05 -37.18 -10.93
C PRO A 227 -8.11 -37.45 -12.14
N GLU A 228 -7.94 -36.54 -13.09
CA GLU A 228 -7.04 -36.77 -14.27
C GLU A 228 -6.47 -35.45 -14.80
N ARG A 229 -7.31 -34.46 -15.02
CA ARG A 229 -6.92 -33.13 -15.49
C ARG A 229 -7.75 -32.07 -14.80
N VAL A 230 -7.09 -31.03 -14.36
CA VAL A 230 -7.76 -29.83 -13.88
C VAL A 230 -8.38 -29.10 -15.07
N THR A 231 -9.71 -29.09 -15.12
CA THR A 231 -10.48 -28.46 -16.20
C THR A 231 -11.51 -27.50 -15.65
N ARG A 232 -12.05 -26.63 -16.51
CA ARG A 232 -13.18 -25.78 -16.15
C ARG A 232 -14.41 -26.59 -15.70
N LYS A 233 -14.61 -27.79 -16.28
CA LYS A 233 -15.68 -28.72 -15.88
C LYS A 233 -15.49 -29.13 -14.41
N PHE A 234 -14.26 -29.51 -14.03
CA PHE A 234 -13.93 -29.86 -12.65
C PHE A 234 -14.17 -28.69 -11.68
N MET A 235 -13.81 -27.46 -12.06
CA MET A 235 -14.16 -26.28 -11.28
C MET A 235 -15.69 -26.12 -11.11
N GLY A 236 -16.47 -26.42 -12.15
CA GLY A 236 -17.94 -26.45 -12.11
C GLY A 236 -18.50 -27.47 -11.11
N GLU A 237 -17.88 -28.65 -11.03
CA GLU A 237 -18.26 -29.67 -10.05
C GLU A 237 -17.94 -29.23 -8.61
N VAL A 238 -16.75 -28.63 -8.38
CA VAL A 238 -16.38 -28.02 -7.09
C VAL A 238 -17.40 -26.95 -6.69
N ALA A 239 -17.74 -26.05 -7.62
CA ALA A 239 -18.71 -24.98 -7.39
C ALA A 239 -20.09 -25.51 -7.05
N ARG A 240 -20.57 -26.50 -7.79
CA ARG A 240 -21.88 -27.14 -7.59
C ARG A 240 -21.98 -27.79 -6.21
N VAL A 241 -20.95 -28.56 -5.81
CA VAL A 241 -20.94 -29.25 -4.52
C VAL A 241 -20.84 -28.24 -3.38
N ALA A 242 -19.94 -27.24 -3.45
CA ALA A 242 -19.85 -26.20 -2.45
C ALA A 242 -21.18 -25.44 -2.27
N GLY A 243 -21.86 -25.12 -3.39
CA GLY A 243 -23.17 -24.48 -3.37
C GLY A 243 -24.27 -25.35 -2.76
N ALA A 244 -24.28 -26.66 -3.05
CA ALA A 244 -25.22 -27.60 -2.47
C ALA A 244 -25.07 -27.75 -0.95
N GLU A 245 -23.83 -27.64 -0.45
CA GLU A 245 -23.49 -27.61 0.97
C GLU A 245 -23.76 -26.24 1.63
N GLY A 246 -24.32 -25.28 0.90
CA GLY A 246 -24.61 -23.92 1.40
C GLY A 246 -23.36 -23.11 1.73
N ARG A 247 -22.20 -23.46 1.21
CA ARG A 247 -20.91 -22.84 1.54
C ARG A 247 -20.57 -21.71 0.59
N ARG A 248 -20.02 -20.62 1.10
CA ARG A 248 -19.42 -19.60 0.25
C ARG A 248 -18.11 -20.14 -0.31
N TYR A 249 -17.89 -19.91 -1.59
CA TYR A 249 -16.64 -20.25 -2.26
C TYR A 249 -16.29 -19.16 -3.26
N ALA A 250 -15.00 -19.04 -3.59
CA ALA A 250 -14.52 -18.20 -4.69
C ALA A 250 -13.16 -18.70 -5.19
N PHE A 251 -13.03 -18.85 -6.48
CA PHE A 251 -11.75 -19.21 -7.11
C PHE A 251 -10.77 -18.05 -7.07
N THR A 252 -9.50 -18.36 -6.90
CA THR A 252 -8.39 -17.40 -6.81
C THR A 252 -7.15 -17.91 -7.51
N LEU A 253 -6.05 -17.14 -7.46
CA LEU A 253 -4.76 -17.48 -8.08
C LEU A 253 -4.95 -17.88 -9.54
N ASN A 254 -4.25 -18.94 -9.99
CA ASN A 254 -4.34 -19.41 -11.38
C ASN A 254 -5.77 -19.78 -11.81
N ALA A 255 -6.57 -20.34 -10.90
CA ALA A 255 -7.96 -20.70 -11.21
C ALA A 255 -8.81 -19.45 -11.47
N GLY A 256 -8.69 -18.42 -10.62
CA GLY A 256 -9.35 -17.13 -10.83
C GLY A 256 -8.85 -16.42 -12.09
N ALA A 257 -7.53 -16.37 -12.29
CA ALA A 257 -6.93 -15.74 -13.48
C ALA A 257 -7.35 -16.43 -14.79
N ALA A 258 -7.40 -17.76 -14.83
CA ALA A 258 -7.81 -18.52 -16.01
C ALA A 258 -9.29 -18.32 -16.41
N LEU A 259 -10.15 -17.92 -15.48
CA LEU A 259 -11.52 -17.54 -15.79
C LEU A 259 -11.62 -16.19 -16.49
N LEU A 260 -10.66 -15.31 -16.25
CA LEU A 260 -10.57 -13.98 -16.87
C LEU A 260 -9.79 -14.00 -18.18
N ALA A 261 -8.73 -14.83 -18.25
CA ALA A 261 -7.88 -15.00 -19.43
C ALA A 261 -7.78 -16.49 -19.80
N PRO A 262 -8.69 -17.02 -20.64
CA PRO A 262 -8.83 -18.47 -20.91
C PRO A 262 -7.63 -19.17 -21.55
N SER A 263 -6.63 -18.43 -22.04
CA SER A 263 -5.41 -18.98 -22.65
C SER A 263 -4.39 -19.53 -21.64
N LEU A 264 -4.61 -19.35 -20.35
CA LEU A 264 -3.69 -19.82 -19.31
C LEU A 264 -3.88 -21.31 -19.03
N ARG A 265 -2.78 -22.05 -18.95
CA ARG A 265 -2.78 -23.42 -18.43
C ARG A 265 -3.20 -23.39 -16.95
N LEU A 266 -4.04 -24.34 -16.57
CA LEU A 266 -4.54 -24.50 -15.22
C LEU A 266 -3.85 -25.70 -14.54
N PRO A 267 -2.69 -25.51 -13.91
CA PRO A 267 -1.97 -26.62 -13.28
C PRO A 267 -2.65 -27.13 -12.01
N ALA A 268 -3.32 -26.25 -11.29
CA ALA A 268 -4.04 -26.54 -10.06
C ALA A 268 -5.21 -25.57 -9.87
N VAL A 269 -6.24 -25.99 -9.16
CA VAL A 269 -7.37 -25.15 -8.73
C VAL A 269 -7.12 -24.65 -7.33
N HIS A 270 -7.21 -23.35 -7.15
CA HIS A 270 -7.16 -22.69 -5.85
C HIS A 270 -8.51 -22.03 -5.56
N CYS A 271 -9.09 -22.36 -4.42
CA CYS A 271 -10.42 -21.91 -4.06
C CYS A 271 -10.52 -21.57 -2.58
N TYR A 272 -10.95 -20.36 -2.26
CA TYR A 272 -11.42 -20.05 -0.90
C TYR A 272 -12.74 -20.76 -0.65
N LEU A 273 -12.84 -21.45 0.48
CA LEU A 273 -14.04 -22.16 0.90
C LEU A 273 -14.34 -21.82 2.36
N GLU A 274 -15.58 -21.44 2.65
CA GLU A 274 -16.02 -21.22 4.03
C GLU A 274 -16.27 -22.55 4.73
N GLY A 275 -15.65 -22.72 5.89
CA GLY A 275 -15.79 -23.91 6.74
C GLY A 275 -14.90 -25.08 6.33
N ASP A 276 -15.23 -26.27 6.81
CA ASP A 276 -14.44 -27.49 6.59
C ASP A 276 -14.54 -27.99 5.14
N PRO A 277 -13.43 -28.18 4.41
CA PRO A 277 -13.43 -28.66 3.03
C PRO A 277 -13.73 -30.17 2.89
N VAL A 278 -13.65 -30.95 3.98
CA VAL A 278 -13.78 -32.42 3.95
C VAL A 278 -15.12 -32.88 3.33
N PRO A 279 -16.29 -32.35 3.68
CA PRO A 279 -17.56 -32.77 3.08
C PRO A 279 -17.58 -32.54 1.56
N VAL A 280 -17.07 -31.39 1.10
CA VAL A 280 -17.00 -31.07 -0.34
C VAL A 280 -16.06 -32.03 -1.06
N ALA A 281 -14.89 -32.33 -0.48
CA ALA A 281 -13.93 -33.26 -1.05
C ALA A 281 -14.47 -34.70 -1.12
N GLN A 282 -15.17 -35.16 -0.07
CA GLN A 282 -15.81 -36.49 -0.07
C GLN A 282 -16.90 -36.60 -1.12
N ALA A 283 -17.76 -35.60 -1.28
CA ALA A 283 -18.79 -35.57 -2.30
C ALA A 283 -18.23 -35.58 -3.74
N LEU A 284 -17.00 -35.08 -3.92
CA LEU A 284 -16.25 -35.12 -5.18
C LEU A 284 -15.41 -36.39 -5.34
N GLY A 285 -15.39 -37.32 -4.36
CA GLY A 285 -14.57 -38.51 -4.40
C GLY A 285 -13.05 -38.25 -4.36
N LEU A 286 -12.61 -37.12 -3.79
CA LEU A 286 -11.21 -36.72 -3.77
C LEU A 286 -10.44 -37.32 -2.60
N ARG A 287 -9.17 -37.62 -2.83
CA ARG A 287 -8.24 -38.09 -1.79
C ARG A 287 -7.33 -36.96 -1.33
N PRO A 288 -7.07 -36.86 -0.03
CA PRO A 288 -6.09 -35.92 0.50
C PRO A 288 -4.71 -36.12 -0.19
N ALA A 289 -4.00 -35.01 -0.36
CA ALA A 289 -2.66 -34.97 -0.96
C ALA A 289 -1.72 -34.11 -0.13
N ALA A 290 -0.41 -34.36 -0.27
CA ALA A 290 0.58 -33.39 0.12
C ALA A 290 0.43 -32.14 -0.76
N GLU A 291 0.91 -30.99 -0.26
CA GLU A 291 0.79 -29.72 -0.99
C GLU A 291 1.37 -29.78 -2.41
N ALA A 292 2.55 -30.35 -2.55
CA ALA A 292 3.26 -30.45 -3.84
C ALA A 292 2.55 -31.32 -4.88
N ASP A 293 1.77 -32.30 -4.43
CA ASP A 293 1.10 -33.28 -5.28
C ASP A 293 -0.38 -32.93 -5.53
N GLY A 294 -0.90 -31.92 -4.80
CA GLY A 294 -2.30 -31.51 -4.90
C GLY A 294 -2.60 -30.76 -6.19
N ALA A 295 -3.75 -31.06 -6.78
CA ALA A 295 -4.28 -30.33 -7.92
C ALA A 295 -5.53 -29.50 -7.58
N LEU A 296 -6.11 -29.70 -6.40
CA LEU A 296 -7.13 -28.83 -5.81
C LEU A 296 -6.66 -28.40 -4.41
N HIS A 297 -6.62 -27.10 -4.19
CA HIS A 297 -6.26 -26.49 -2.91
C HIS A 297 -7.42 -25.64 -2.38
N PHE A 298 -7.99 -26.06 -1.27
CA PHE A 298 -8.93 -25.22 -0.54
C PHE A 298 -8.17 -24.36 0.48
N PHE A 299 -8.49 -23.08 0.50
CA PHE A 299 -8.06 -22.14 1.52
C PHE A 299 -9.21 -21.87 2.48
N ALA A 300 -9.06 -22.21 3.76
CA ALA A 300 -9.93 -21.72 4.81
C ALA A 300 -9.55 -20.26 5.09
N PRO A 301 -10.40 -19.28 4.74
CA PRO A 301 -10.00 -17.88 4.86
C PRO A 301 -9.88 -17.47 6.34
N TYR A 302 -8.76 -16.88 6.71
CA TYR A 302 -8.59 -16.30 8.05
C TYR A 302 -9.51 -15.09 8.30
N ASP A 303 -10.08 -14.52 7.24
CA ASP A 303 -11.08 -13.44 7.27
C ASP A 303 -12.09 -13.59 6.14
N LEU A 304 -13.38 -13.64 6.49
CA LEU A 304 -14.47 -13.85 5.52
C LEU A 304 -14.67 -12.67 4.56
N GLY A 305 -14.05 -11.52 4.81
CA GLY A 305 -14.03 -10.40 3.88
C GLY A 305 -13.44 -10.75 2.51
N VAL A 306 -12.74 -11.87 2.36
CA VAL A 306 -12.24 -12.37 1.07
C VAL A 306 -13.36 -12.57 0.04
N PHE A 307 -14.59 -12.83 0.49
CA PHE A 307 -15.76 -13.01 -0.37
C PHE A 307 -16.44 -11.69 -0.78
N TYR A 308 -16.05 -10.55 -0.20
CA TYR A 308 -16.62 -9.27 -0.60
C TYR A 308 -16.25 -8.93 -2.04
N GLY A 309 -17.28 -8.54 -2.82
CA GLY A 309 -17.09 -8.20 -4.22
C GLY A 309 -16.71 -9.38 -5.12
N ALA A 310 -16.80 -10.61 -4.62
CA ALA A 310 -16.69 -11.80 -5.48
C ALA A 310 -17.75 -11.74 -6.57
N PHE A 311 -17.36 -12.03 -7.79
CA PHE A 311 -18.21 -11.92 -8.96
C PHE A 311 -18.26 -13.23 -9.74
N GLU A 312 -19.26 -13.34 -10.58
CA GLU A 312 -19.48 -14.54 -11.40
C GLU A 312 -18.87 -14.36 -12.80
N LYS A 313 -18.10 -15.33 -13.24
CA LYS A 313 -17.57 -15.42 -14.60
C LYS A 313 -17.83 -16.80 -15.18
N GLY A 314 -18.78 -16.86 -16.13
CA GLY A 314 -19.20 -18.12 -16.76
C GLY A 314 -19.70 -19.16 -15.78
N GLY A 315 -20.54 -18.78 -14.84
CA GLY A 315 -21.16 -19.65 -13.84
C GLY A 315 -20.27 -19.98 -12.63
N LEU A 316 -19.07 -19.40 -12.53
CA LEU A 316 -18.12 -19.68 -11.47
C LEU A 316 -17.76 -18.39 -10.70
N LYS A 317 -17.77 -18.45 -9.37
CA LYS A 317 -17.43 -17.32 -8.52
C LYS A 317 -15.92 -17.14 -8.43
N VAL A 318 -15.45 -15.92 -8.66
CA VAL A 318 -14.06 -15.49 -8.55
C VAL A 318 -14.00 -14.43 -7.44
N VAL A 319 -12.94 -14.41 -6.66
CA VAL A 319 -12.68 -13.29 -5.72
C VAL A 319 -12.64 -11.96 -6.45
N CYS A 320 -12.89 -10.84 -5.78
CA CYS A 320 -12.78 -9.53 -6.40
C CYS A 320 -11.40 -9.28 -6.99
N LEU A 321 -11.31 -8.41 -7.99
CA LEU A 321 -10.06 -8.15 -8.71
C LEU A 321 -8.91 -7.70 -7.80
N PRO A 322 -9.11 -6.79 -6.81
CA PRO A 322 -8.04 -6.42 -5.88
C PRO A 322 -7.53 -7.61 -5.05
N GLN A 323 -8.42 -8.53 -4.63
CA GLN A 323 -8.03 -9.74 -3.92
C GLN A 323 -7.25 -10.69 -4.83
N LEU A 324 -7.72 -10.91 -6.06
CA LEU A 324 -7.03 -11.76 -7.03
C LEU A 324 -5.63 -11.23 -7.34
N TYR A 325 -5.50 -9.92 -7.51
CA TYR A 325 -4.21 -9.27 -7.71
C TYR A 325 -3.27 -9.53 -6.52
N ALA A 326 -3.74 -9.27 -5.29
CA ALA A 326 -2.95 -9.47 -4.07
C ALA A 326 -2.50 -10.93 -3.90
N ASP A 327 -3.37 -11.89 -4.22
CA ASP A 327 -3.03 -13.32 -4.18
C ASP A 327 -1.95 -13.65 -5.23
N LEU A 328 -2.11 -13.19 -6.46
CA LEU A 328 -1.21 -13.45 -7.58
C LEU A 328 0.19 -12.85 -7.39
N VAL A 329 0.31 -11.64 -6.85
CA VAL A 329 1.61 -10.98 -6.61
C VAL A 329 2.55 -11.86 -5.78
N HIS A 330 2.00 -12.65 -4.86
CA HIS A 330 2.76 -13.54 -3.98
C HIS A 330 2.79 -15.00 -4.44
N TYR A 331 2.17 -15.29 -5.60
CA TYR A 331 2.18 -16.63 -6.16
C TYR A 331 3.48 -16.88 -6.94
N GLU A 332 4.09 -18.03 -6.72
CA GLU A 332 5.29 -18.47 -7.41
C GLU A 332 5.11 -18.60 -8.91
N SER A 333 5.54 -19.14 -9.74
CA SER A 333 5.15 -19.47 -11.13
C SER A 333 4.40 -18.36 -11.90
N ARG A 334 5.08 -17.25 -12.21
CA ARG A 334 4.53 -16.12 -13.01
C ARG A 334 3.34 -15.35 -12.39
N GLY A 335 3.10 -15.51 -11.11
CA GLY A 335 1.99 -14.83 -10.45
C GLY A 335 2.05 -13.31 -10.59
N ARG A 336 3.23 -12.72 -10.45
CA ARG A 336 3.44 -11.27 -10.62
C ARG A 336 3.14 -10.81 -12.05
N GLU A 337 3.55 -11.54 -13.08
CA GLU A 337 3.26 -11.23 -14.47
C GLU A 337 1.74 -11.26 -14.74
N GLN A 338 1.05 -12.27 -14.21
CA GLN A 338 -0.41 -12.38 -14.29
C GLN A 338 -1.12 -11.27 -13.52
N ALA A 339 -0.62 -10.90 -12.34
CA ALA A 339 -1.16 -9.79 -11.56
C ALA A 339 -1.07 -8.47 -12.33
N GLU A 340 0.08 -8.15 -12.90
CA GLU A 340 0.26 -6.93 -13.68
C GLU A 340 -0.58 -6.93 -14.98
N HIS A 341 -0.77 -8.08 -15.61
CA HIS A 341 -1.69 -8.21 -16.73
C HIS A 341 -3.14 -7.94 -16.30
N LEU A 342 -3.58 -8.56 -15.20
CA LEU A 342 -4.91 -8.35 -14.62
C LEU A 342 -5.15 -6.86 -14.30
N ARG A 343 -4.15 -6.19 -13.71
CA ARG A 343 -4.23 -4.78 -13.33
C ARG A 343 -4.47 -3.89 -14.56
N ARG A 344 -3.71 -4.09 -15.62
CA ARG A 344 -3.83 -3.31 -16.86
C ARG A 344 -5.16 -3.53 -17.59
N GLU A 345 -5.61 -4.79 -17.68
CA GLU A 345 -6.76 -5.15 -18.51
C GLU A 345 -8.11 -4.98 -17.79
N ALA A 346 -8.13 -5.08 -16.46
CA ALA A 346 -9.39 -5.20 -15.74
C ALA A 346 -9.57 -4.22 -14.56
N MET A 347 -8.51 -3.61 -14.02
CA MET A 347 -8.64 -2.78 -12.82
C MET A 347 -8.63 -1.28 -13.12
N GLY A 348 -7.94 -0.83 -14.16
CA GLY A 348 -7.90 0.57 -14.59
C GLY A 348 -7.08 1.51 -13.69
N TYR A 349 -6.30 0.98 -12.70
CA TYR A 349 -5.47 1.77 -11.79
C TYR A 349 -4.20 1.04 -11.33
#